data_d1e477c0aedad6d5f82ea65a812b9af3
#
_entry.id   d1e477c0aedad6d5f82ea65a812b9af3
#
_cell.length_a   1.000
_cell.length_b   1.000
_cell.length_c   1.000
_cell.angle_alpha   90.00
_cell.angle_beta   90.00
_cell.angle_gamma   90.00
#
_symmetry.space_group_name_H-M   'P 1'
#
loop_
_entity.id
_entity.type
_entity.pdbx_description
1 polymer ?
#
loop_
_entity_poly.entity_id
_entity_poly.type
_entity_poly.pdbx_seq_one_letter_code
_entity_poly.pdbx_strand_id
1 'polypeptide(L)'
;MKNILVNPGFWLIALLCVLFYSCVFPFQKFASELMIIKYGINENVAGTFAGLPALGALILTPVFGGFIDKRGKSASIMLLGSAMLICVHFIYAIPDINYWLVAIVLMIILGIAFSLVPSAMWPAVAKIFPVSQLGTAYALIFFIQNIGLWGIPTLIGWVLDAYCISGKKPDGTNMYDYTVPMCIFTSIACLSLIVLYC
;
A
#
# COMPACT_ATOMS: atom_id res chain seq x y z
N MET A 1 -15.27 0.36 -24.66
CA MET A 1 -14.59 1.43 -23.92
C MET A 1 -15.55 2.44 -23.29
N LYS A 2 -16.45 3.08 -24.05
CA LYS A 2 -17.42 4.06 -23.52
C LYS A 2 -18.24 3.53 -22.34
N ASN A 3 -18.75 2.32 -22.43
CA ASN A 3 -19.55 1.69 -21.35
C ASN A 3 -18.77 1.43 -20.05
N ILE A 4 -17.45 1.24 -20.12
CA ILE A 4 -16.60 1.05 -18.94
C ILE A 4 -16.42 2.39 -18.22
N LEU A 5 -16.08 3.45 -18.96
CA LEU A 5 -15.80 4.77 -18.39
C LEU A 5 -17.04 5.48 -17.83
N VAL A 6 -18.24 5.12 -18.29
CA VAL A 6 -19.51 5.67 -17.76
C VAL A 6 -19.96 4.94 -16.48
N ASN A 7 -19.42 3.76 -16.19
CA ASN A 7 -19.81 2.97 -15.00
C ASN A 7 -19.15 3.55 -13.72
N PRO A 8 -19.92 4.02 -12.74
CA PRO A 8 -19.36 4.57 -11.50
C PRO A 8 -18.57 3.53 -10.69
N GLY A 9 -18.96 2.25 -10.72
CA GLY A 9 -18.23 1.17 -10.07
C GLY A 9 -16.82 0.97 -10.62
N PHE A 10 -16.59 1.27 -11.91
CA PHE A 10 -15.24 1.29 -12.48
C PHE A 10 -14.34 2.32 -11.77
N TRP A 11 -14.83 3.54 -11.61
CA TRP A 11 -14.06 4.61 -11.01
C TRP A 11 -13.79 4.39 -9.53
N LEU A 12 -14.75 3.84 -8.79
CA LEU A 12 -14.55 3.49 -7.38
C LEU A 12 -13.46 2.43 -7.23
N ILE A 13 -13.48 1.37 -8.05
CA ILE A 13 -12.43 0.34 -8.01
C ILE A 13 -11.09 0.90 -8.49
N ALA A 14 -11.05 1.71 -9.54
CA ALA A 14 -9.82 2.31 -10.05
C ALA A 14 -9.21 3.27 -9.02
N LEU A 15 -10.02 4.09 -8.34
CA LEU A 15 -9.57 4.97 -7.26
C LEU A 15 -9.07 4.18 -6.05
N LEU A 16 -9.81 3.16 -5.63
CA LEU A 16 -9.35 2.28 -4.56
C LEU A 16 -8.01 1.63 -4.92
N CYS A 17 -7.89 1.13 -6.14
CA CYS A 17 -6.68 0.50 -6.64
C CYS A 17 -5.49 1.47 -6.59
N VAL A 18 -5.60 2.66 -7.18
CA VAL A 18 -4.49 3.61 -7.18
C VAL A 18 -4.12 4.07 -5.78
N LEU A 19 -5.09 4.37 -4.90
CA LEU A 19 -4.82 4.83 -3.54
C LEU A 19 -4.18 3.74 -2.69
N PHE A 20 -4.75 2.53 -2.70
CA PHE A 20 -4.23 1.42 -1.91
C PHE A 20 -2.82 1.00 -2.34
N TYR A 21 -2.61 0.76 -3.64
CA TYR A 21 -1.30 0.34 -4.14
C TYR A 21 -0.24 1.43 -4.02
N SER A 22 -0.62 2.70 -4.08
CA SER A 22 0.27 3.84 -3.84
C SER A 22 0.77 3.95 -2.40
N CYS A 23 0.09 3.31 -1.43
CA CYS A 23 0.59 3.21 -0.07
C CYS A 23 1.51 2.00 0.14
N VAL A 24 1.35 0.93 -0.65
CA VAL A 24 2.12 -0.30 -0.46
C VAL A 24 3.44 -0.27 -1.22
N PHE A 25 3.41 -0.17 -2.56
CA PHE A 25 4.62 -0.28 -3.38
C PHE A 25 5.60 0.88 -3.23
N PRO A 26 5.16 2.16 -3.23
CA PRO A 26 6.07 3.26 -2.95
C PRO A 26 6.70 3.19 -1.57
N PHE A 27 5.92 2.81 -0.55
CA PHE A 27 6.45 2.61 0.80
C PHE A 27 7.57 1.55 0.82
N GLN A 28 7.41 0.42 0.13
CA GLN A 28 8.43 -0.63 0.09
C GLN A 28 9.79 -0.16 -0.45
N LYS A 29 9.82 0.86 -1.32
CA LYS A 29 11.07 1.45 -1.82
C LYS A 29 11.88 2.12 -0.71
N PHE A 30 11.21 2.69 0.26
CA PHE A 30 11.83 3.42 1.39
C PHE A 30 11.89 2.60 2.67
N ALA A 31 11.21 1.46 2.72
CA ALA A 31 11.02 0.65 3.92
C ALA A 31 12.35 0.16 4.53
N SER A 32 13.31 -0.27 3.70
CA SER A 32 14.61 -0.74 4.17
C SER A 32 15.38 0.38 4.88
N GLU A 33 15.41 1.57 4.29
CA GLU A 33 16.10 2.71 4.88
C GLU A 33 15.40 3.24 6.14
N LEU A 34 14.07 3.29 6.15
CA LEU A 34 13.28 3.57 7.34
C LEU A 34 13.64 2.62 8.49
N MET A 35 13.78 1.32 8.21
CA MET A 35 14.15 0.32 9.21
C MET A 35 15.55 0.53 9.78
N ILE A 36 16.51 0.91 8.95
CA ILE A 36 17.88 1.19 9.36
C ILE A 36 17.91 2.46 10.22
N ILE A 37 17.36 3.55 9.72
CA ILE A 37 17.51 4.87 10.34
C ILE A 37 16.65 5.00 11.60
N LYS A 38 15.36 4.63 11.52
CA LYS A 38 14.44 4.84 12.65
C LYS A 38 14.51 3.72 13.69
N TYR A 39 14.68 2.48 13.26
CA TYR A 39 14.60 1.31 14.15
C TYR A 39 15.95 0.67 14.45
N GLY A 40 17.05 1.19 13.90
CA GLY A 40 18.40 0.67 14.12
C GLY A 40 18.61 -0.77 13.64
N ILE A 41 17.81 -1.23 12.67
CA ILE A 41 17.93 -2.59 12.12
C ILE A 41 19.18 -2.67 11.25
N ASN A 42 19.93 -3.77 11.38
CA ASN A 42 21.16 -3.99 10.62
C ASN A 42 20.87 -4.00 9.09
N GLU A 43 21.71 -3.32 8.31
CA GLU A 43 21.58 -3.19 6.84
C GLU A 43 21.45 -4.54 6.13
N ASN A 44 22.19 -5.57 6.60
CA ASN A 44 22.17 -6.91 5.97
C ASN A 44 20.80 -7.61 6.05
N VAL A 45 19.94 -7.25 7.01
CA VAL A 45 18.64 -7.87 7.23
C VAL A 45 17.46 -6.93 6.97
N ALA A 46 17.69 -5.63 6.90
CA ALA A 46 16.64 -4.62 6.69
C ALA A 46 15.87 -4.87 5.38
N GLY A 47 16.55 -5.23 4.30
CA GLY A 47 15.94 -5.59 3.02
C GLY A 47 15.05 -6.82 3.12
N THR A 48 15.44 -7.83 3.92
CA THR A 48 14.63 -9.04 4.15
C THR A 48 13.32 -8.69 4.87
N PHE A 49 13.38 -7.85 5.91
CA PHE A 49 12.18 -7.41 6.61
C PHE A 49 11.29 -6.51 5.75
N ALA A 50 11.87 -5.63 4.93
CA ALA A 50 11.13 -4.83 3.96
C ALA A 50 10.39 -5.70 2.91
N GLY A 51 10.88 -6.91 2.63
CA GLY A 51 10.26 -7.89 1.73
C GLY A 51 9.11 -8.69 2.34
N LEU A 52 8.91 -8.68 3.67
CA LEU A 52 7.86 -9.45 4.35
C LEU A 52 6.43 -9.23 3.79
N PRO A 53 6.02 -8.00 3.42
CA PRO A 53 4.70 -7.80 2.85
C PRO A 53 4.48 -8.57 1.54
N ALA A 54 5.50 -8.66 0.69
CA ALA A 54 5.40 -9.42 -0.56
C ALA A 54 5.28 -10.93 -0.31
N LEU A 55 6.04 -11.47 0.66
CA LEU A 55 5.92 -12.86 1.09
C LEU A 55 4.55 -13.15 1.70
N GLY A 56 4.05 -12.26 2.54
CA GLY A 56 2.71 -12.34 3.11
C GLY A 56 1.64 -12.39 2.02
N ALA A 57 1.73 -11.52 1.02
CA ALA A 57 0.82 -11.50 -0.11
C ALA A 57 0.86 -12.81 -0.91
N LEU A 58 2.04 -13.36 -1.17
CA LEU A 58 2.21 -14.61 -1.92
C LEU A 58 1.48 -15.78 -1.23
N ILE A 59 1.58 -15.87 0.10
CA ILE A 59 1.03 -16.98 0.87
C ILE A 59 -0.47 -16.77 1.17
N LEU A 60 -0.85 -15.55 1.58
CA LEU A 60 -2.17 -15.29 2.14
C LEU A 60 -3.22 -14.92 1.08
N THR A 61 -2.83 -14.39 -0.09
CA THR A 61 -3.81 -14.02 -1.13
C THR A 61 -4.66 -15.19 -1.60
N PRO A 62 -4.12 -16.39 -1.88
CA PRO A 62 -4.95 -17.56 -2.22
C PRO A 62 -5.88 -17.98 -1.09
N VAL A 63 -5.42 -17.88 0.17
CA VAL A 63 -6.20 -18.24 1.35
C VAL A 63 -7.41 -17.31 1.50
N PHE A 64 -7.18 -16.00 1.41
CA PHE A 64 -8.25 -15.00 1.51
C PHE A 64 -9.16 -15.02 0.27
N GLY A 65 -8.63 -15.27 -0.93
CA GLY A 65 -9.44 -15.48 -2.13
C GLY A 65 -10.43 -16.62 -1.94
N GLY A 66 -9.96 -17.79 -1.51
CA GLY A 66 -10.83 -18.95 -1.22
C GLY A 66 -11.86 -18.70 -0.10
N PHE A 67 -11.52 -17.88 0.89
CA PHE A 67 -12.47 -17.46 1.94
C PHE A 67 -13.56 -16.55 1.39
N ILE A 68 -13.20 -15.59 0.53
CA ILE A 68 -14.12 -14.64 -0.11
C ILE A 68 -15.08 -15.37 -1.06
N ASP A 69 -14.58 -16.32 -1.83
CA ASP A 69 -15.39 -17.12 -2.74
C ASP A 69 -16.48 -17.90 -2.00
N LYS A 70 -16.17 -18.39 -0.80
CA LYS A 70 -17.13 -19.13 0.03
C LYS A 70 -18.13 -18.25 0.78
N ARG A 71 -17.71 -17.07 1.25
CA ARG A 71 -18.52 -16.22 2.16
C ARG A 71 -19.00 -14.90 1.55
N GLY A 72 -18.48 -14.48 0.42
CA GLY A 72 -18.97 -13.34 -0.36
C GLY A 72 -18.71 -11.96 0.21
N LYS A 73 -18.11 -11.79 1.39
CA LYS A 73 -17.96 -10.50 2.11
C LYS A 73 -16.81 -9.62 1.58
N SER A 74 -16.72 -9.41 0.28
CA SER A 74 -15.61 -8.66 -0.36
C SER A 74 -15.43 -7.25 0.21
N ALA A 75 -16.52 -6.49 0.36
CA ALA A 75 -16.46 -5.12 0.89
C ALA A 75 -15.89 -5.05 2.31
N SER A 76 -16.37 -5.91 3.22
CA SER A 76 -15.89 -5.97 4.62
C SER A 76 -14.39 -6.31 4.69
N ILE A 77 -13.91 -7.17 3.80
CA ILE A 77 -12.50 -7.56 3.74
C ILE A 77 -11.63 -6.42 3.20
N MET A 78 -12.10 -5.70 2.18
CA MET A 78 -11.40 -4.49 1.69
C MET A 78 -11.34 -3.40 2.76
N LEU A 79 -12.44 -3.17 3.51
CA LEU A 79 -12.48 -2.23 4.62
C LEU A 79 -11.47 -2.61 5.72
N LEU A 80 -11.42 -3.89 6.11
CA LEU A 80 -10.47 -4.39 7.10
C LEU A 80 -9.01 -4.17 6.63
N GLY A 81 -8.70 -4.54 5.40
CA GLY A 81 -7.35 -4.36 4.84
C GLY A 81 -6.94 -2.89 4.74
N SER A 82 -7.86 -1.99 4.34
CA SER A 82 -7.59 -0.54 4.31
C SER A 82 -7.42 0.05 5.70
N ALA A 83 -8.20 -0.38 6.69
CA ALA A 83 -8.04 0.03 8.08
C ALA A 83 -6.67 -0.42 8.66
N MET A 84 -6.26 -1.65 8.37
CA MET A 84 -4.93 -2.15 8.75
C MET A 84 -3.81 -1.32 8.11
N LEU A 85 -3.95 -0.95 6.84
CA LEU A 85 -3.00 -0.11 6.12
C LEU A 85 -2.85 1.27 6.79
N ILE A 86 -3.96 1.90 7.19
CA ILE A 86 -3.96 3.16 7.94
C ILE A 86 -3.21 2.99 9.26
N CYS A 87 -3.54 1.97 10.04
CA CYS A 87 -2.88 1.71 11.33
C CYS A 87 -1.36 1.54 11.16
N VAL A 88 -0.91 0.79 10.14
CA VAL A 88 0.51 0.58 9.89
C VAL A 88 1.24 1.89 9.62
N HIS A 89 0.77 2.69 8.66
CA HIS A 89 1.44 3.94 8.31
C HIS A 89 1.35 4.98 9.42
N PHE A 90 0.22 5.03 10.14
CA PHE A 90 0.05 5.91 11.28
C PHE A 90 1.04 5.60 12.41
N ILE A 91 1.24 4.31 12.75
CA ILE A 91 2.21 3.93 13.78
C ILE A 91 3.64 4.21 13.31
N TYR A 92 3.95 3.98 12.03
CA TYR A 92 5.24 4.39 11.47
C TYR A 92 5.48 5.91 11.49
N ALA A 93 4.43 6.73 11.47
CA ALA A 93 4.52 8.18 11.57
C ALA A 93 4.84 8.68 12.99
N ILE A 94 4.63 7.88 14.05
CA ILE A 94 4.89 8.30 15.43
C ILE A 94 6.41 8.27 15.70
N PRO A 95 7.07 9.41 16.00
CA PRO A 95 8.54 9.47 16.13
C PRO A 95 9.09 8.62 17.27
N ASP A 96 8.37 8.59 18.41
CA ASP A 96 8.83 7.96 19.65
C ASP A 96 8.77 6.42 19.62
N ILE A 97 8.09 5.84 18.64
CA ILE A 97 8.02 4.39 18.46
C ILE A 97 9.20 3.96 17.57
N ASN A 98 10.31 3.58 18.21
CA ASN A 98 11.55 3.17 17.53
C ASN A 98 12.03 1.76 17.88
N TYR A 99 11.19 0.94 18.52
CA TYR A 99 11.53 -0.43 18.88
C TYR A 99 11.47 -1.37 17.66
N TRP A 100 12.57 -2.05 17.34
CA TRP A 100 12.73 -2.86 16.12
C TRP A 100 11.65 -3.94 15.93
N LEU A 101 11.16 -4.55 17.03
CA LEU A 101 10.11 -5.58 16.95
C LEU A 101 8.78 -5.00 16.41
N VAL A 102 8.48 -3.75 16.76
CA VAL A 102 7.28 -3.05 16.25
C VAL A 102 7.38 -2.92 14.74
N ALA A 103 8.55 -2.56 14.20
CA ALA A 103 8.75 -2.46 12.76
C ALA A 103 8.44 -3.77 12.04
N ILE A 104 8.91 -4.91 12.56
CA ILE A 104 8.67 -6.23 11.98
C ILE A 104 7.17 -6.61 12.04
N VAL A 105 6.53 -6.40 13.19
CA VAL A 105 5.10 -6.67 13.37
C VAL A 105 4.28 -5.84 12.37
N LEU A 106 4.61 -4.57 12.19
CA LEU A 106 3.92 -3.71 11.23
C LEU A 106 4.11 -4.18 9.78
N MET A 107 5.30 -4.71 9.42
CA MET A 107 5.52 -5.31 8.10
C MET A 107 4.68 -6.56 7.89
N ILE A 108 4.50 -7.39 8.91
CA ILE A 108 3.62 -8.56 8.84
C ILE A 108 2.16 -8.11 8.66
N ILE A 109 1.71 -7.13 9.43
CA ILE A 109 0.36 -6.55 9.30
C ILE A 109 0.16 -5.95 7.91
N LEU A 110 1.16 -5.25 7.38
CA LEU A 110 1.13 -4.72 6.01
C LEU A 110 0.98 -5.85 4.97
N GLY A 111 1.66 -6.97 5.14
CA GLY A 111 1.53 -8.16 4.29
C GLY A 111 0.13 -8.75 4.33
N ILE A 112 -0.50 -8.81 5.49
CA ILE A 112 -1.89 -9.25 5.65
C ILE A 112 -2.82 -8.27 4.92
N ALA A 113 -2.70 -6.95 5.15
CA ALA A 113 -3.49 -5.92 4.47
C ALA A 113 -3.33 -6.00 2.95
N PHE A 114 -2.09 -6.16 2.49
CA PHE A 114 -1.76 -6.31 1.07
C PHE A 114 -2.31 -7.60 0.44
N SER A 115 -2.63 -8.60 1.24
CA SER A 115 -3.29 -9.82 0.74
C SER A 115 -4.81 -9.68 0.71
N LEU A 116 -5.40 -9.02 1.71
CA LEU A 116 -6.87 -8.89 1.87
C LEU A 116 -7.50 -8.07 0.74
N VAL A 117 -6.96 -6.89 0.46
CA VAL A 117 -7.60 -5.96 -0.50
C VAL A 117 -7.54 -6.49 -1.93
N PRO A 118 -6.41 -6.92 -2.49
CA PRO A 118 -6.36 -7.47 -3.84
C PRO A 118 -7.20 -8.73 -4.02
N SER A 119 -7.24 -9.63 -3.02
CA SER A 119 -8.04 -10.85 -3.09
C SER A 119 -9.55 -10.59 -3.20
N ALA A 120 -10.02 -9.43 -2.74
CA ALA A 120 -11.41 -9.00 -2.83
C ALA A 120 -11.68 -8.07 -4.02
N MET A 121 -10.76 -7.16 -4.31
CA MET A 121 -10.92 -6.10 -5.31
C MET A 121 -10.90 -6.65 -6.75
N TRP A 122 -9.93 -7.50 -7.10
CA TRP A 122 -9.81 -8.02 -8.46
C TRP A 122 -11.01 -8.88 -8.88
N PRO A 123 -11.54 -9.80 -8.07
CA PRO A 123 -12.78 -10.50 -8.39
C PRO A 123 -14.00 -9.57 -8.47
N ALA A 124 -14.02 -8.42 -7.77
CA ALA A 124 -15.13 -7.47 -7.85
C ALA A 124 -15.25 -6.86 -9.25
N VAL A 125 -14.14 -6.60 -9.96
CA VAL A 125 -14.17 -6.13 -11.36
C VAL A 125 -14.91 -7.12 -12.27
N ALA A 126 -14.66 -8.42 -12.09
CA ALA A 126 -15.32 -9.47 -12.87
C ALA A 126 -16.83 -9.59 -12.60
N LYS A 127 -17.33 -9.07 -11.47
CA LYS A 127 -18.77 -9.01 -11.17
C LYS A 127 -19.46 -7.81 -11.81
N ILE A 128 -18.72 -6.76 -12.17
CA ILE A 128 -19.28 -5.51 -12.74
C ILE A 128 -19.30 -5.56 -14.27
N PHE A 129 -18.34 -6.24 -14.89
CA PHE A 129 -18.17 -6.25 -16.34
C PHE A 129 -18.33 -7.64 -16.95
N PRO A 130 -18.94 -7.73 -18.15
CA PRO A 130 -19.01 -8.99 -18.89
C PRO A 130 -17.61 -9.43 -19.33
N VAL A 131 -17.43 -10.74 -19.54
CA VAL A 131 -16.13 -11.36 -19.91
C VAL A 131 -15.48 -10.67 -21.11
N SER A 132 -16.27 -10.24 -22.11
CA SER A 132 -15.80 -9.53 -23.31
C SER A 132 -15.16 -8.16 -23.04
N GLN A 133 -15.40 -7.56 -21.88
CA GLN A 133 -14.89 -6.23 -21.51
C GLN A 133 -13.83 -6.30 -20.39
N LEU A 134 -13.65 -7.45 -19.74
CA LEU A 134 -12.74 -7.58 -18.60
C LEU A 134 -11.31 -7.20 -18.92
N GLY A 135 -10.77 -7.64 -20.05
CA GLY A 135 -9.39 -7.30 -20.45
C GLY A 135 -9.18 -5.79 -20.55
N THR A 136 -10.14 -5.07 -21.15
CA THR A 136 -10.07 -3.61 -21.27
C THR A 136 -10.25 -2.93 -19.90
N ALA A 137 -11.16 -3.43 -19.06
CA ALA A 137 -11.39 -2.87 -17.73
C ALA A 137 -10.12 -3.02 -16.84
N TYR A 138 -9.51 -4.18 -16.82
CA TYR A 138 -8.26 -4.41 -16.10
C TYR A 138 -7.11 -3.53 -16.63
N ALA A 139 -6.95 -3.43 -17.95
CA ALA A 139 -5.90 -2.60 -18.56
C ALA A 139 -6.03 -1.13 -18.16
N LEU A 140 -7.26 -0.59 -18.15
CA LEU A 140 -7.53 0.79 -17.72
C LEU A 140 -7.27 0.99 -16.22
N ILE A 141 -7.66 0.04 -15.36
CA ILE A 141 -7.37 0.10 -13.92
C ILE A 141 -5.86 0.08 -13.69
N PHE A 142 -5.12 -0.81 -14.35
CA PHE A 142 -3.65 -0.87 -14.25
C PHE A 142 -2.99 0.41 -14.78
N PHE A 143 -3.52 1.01 -15.84
CA PHE A 143 -3.02 2.28 -16.36
C PHE A 143 -3.16 3.39 -15.30
N ILE A 144 -4.34 3.53 -14.68
CA ILE A 144 -4.59 4.50 -13.60
C ILE A 144 -3.70 4.21 -12.39
N GLN A 145 -3.58 2.94 -11.99
CA GLN A 145 -2.69 2.51 -10.91
C GLN A 145 -1.24 2.95 -11.14
N ASN A 146 -0.72 2.78 -12.36
CA ASN A 146 0.66 3.14 -12.67
C ASN A 146 0.94 4.65 -12.57
N ILE A 147 -0.07 5.51 -12.78
CA ILE A 147 0.07 6.95 -12.52
C ILE A 147 0.40 7.19 -11.03
N GLY A 148 -0.30 6.53 -10.12
CA GLY A 148 -0.01 6.59 -8.68
C GLY A 148 1.36 6.00 -8.32
N LEU A 149 1.70 4.85 -8.91
CA LEU A 149 2.99 4.17 -8.67
C LEU A 149 4.19 4.98 -9.20
N TRP A 150 4.00 5.86 -10.16
CA TRP A 150 5.00 6.80 -10.63
C TRP A 150 5.00 8.08 -9.79
N GLY A 151 3.83 8.68 -9.56
CA GLY A 151 3.71 10.01 -8.95
C GLY A 151 4.04 10.01 -7.45
N ILE A 152 3.57 9.01 -6.70
CA ILE A 152 3.76 8.99 -5.23
C ILE A 152 5.23 8.80 -4.84
N PRO A 153 6.03 7.87 -5.41
CA PRO A 153 7.45 7.80 -5.09
C PRO A 153 8.21 9.08 -5.44
N THR A 154 7.84 9.73 -6.55
CA THR A 154 8.44 11.01 -6.96
C THR A 154 8.13 12.11 -5.96
N LEU A 155 6.86 12.20 -5.50
CA LEU A 155 6.45 13.13 -4.45
C LEU A 155 7.21 12.87 -3.13
N ILE A 156 7.27 11.61 -2.70
CA ILE A 156 7.95 11.24 -1.45
C ILE A 156 9.45 11.54 -1.53
N GLY A 157 10.12 11.23 -2.66
CA GLY A 157 11.53 11.57 -2.86
C GLY A 157 11.76 13.08 -2.77
N TRP A 158 10.93 13.89 -3.42
CA TRP A 158 11.00 15.35 -3.32
C TRP A 158 10.77 15.86 -1.90
N VAL A 159 9.80 15.32 -1.17
CA VAL A 159 9.52 15.69 0.23
C VAL A 159 10.71 15.34 1.12
N LEU A 160 11.31 14.16 0.93
CA LEU A 160 12.49 13.73 1.68
C LEU A 160 13.64 14.71 1.49
N ASP A 161 13.96 15.04 0.24
CA ASP A 161 15.10 15.92 -0.07
C ASP A 161 14.85 17.38 0.34
N ALA A 162 13.60 17.86 0.27
CA ALA A 162 13.30 19.26 0.55
C ALA A 162 13.07 19.55 2.04
N TYR A 163 12.51 18.59 2.80
CA TYR A 163 11.98 18.88 4.15
C TYR A 163 12.40 17.89 5.24
N CYS A 164 12.97 16.74 4.89
CA CYS A 164 13.15 15.65 5.85
C CYS A 164 14.62 15.29 6.12
N ILE A 165 15.58 16.11 5.68
CA ILE A 165 16.99 15.84 5.95
C ILE A 165 17.25 16.06 7.45
N SER A 166 17.62 14.99 8.17
CA SER A 166 17.92 15.01 9.61
C SER A 166 19.41 14.97 9.94
N GLY A 167 20.26 14.67 8.95
CA GLY A 167 21.71 14.57 9.14
C GLY A 167 22.41 13.97 7.94
N LYS A 168 23.66 13.54 8.15
CA LYS A 168 24.45 12.81 7.14
C LYS A 168 24.97 11.50 7.70
N LYS A 169 25.01 10.49 6.88
CA LYS A 169 25.65 9.20 7.16
C LYS A 169 27.16 9.33 7.09
N PRO A 170 27.94 8.36 7.64
CA PRO A 170 29.40 8.36 7.56
C PRO A 170 29.95 8.39 6.13
N ASP A 171 29.19 7.90 5.16
CA ASP A 171 29.52 7.92 3.72
C ASP A 171 29.21 9.24 3.02
N GLY A 172 28.68 10.24 3.76
CA GLY A 172 28.31 11.56 3.25
C GLY A 172 26.92 11.66 2.64
N THR A 173 26.16 10.56 2.54
CA THR A 173 24.76 10.57 2.07
C THR A 173 23.82 11.14 3.13
N ASN A 174 22.65 11.65 2.70
CA ASN A 174 21.68 12.24 3.61
C ASN A 174 21.00 11.16 4.47
N MET A 175 20.77 11.49 5.74
CA MET A 175 19.85 10.78 6.61
C MET A 175 18.49 11.51 6.58
N TYR A 176 17.39 10.74 6.53
CA TYR A 176 16.05 11.30 6.43
C TYR A 176 15.19 10.95 7.65
N ASP A 177 14.37 11.92 8.06
CA ASP A 177 13.23 11.68 8.96
C ASP A 177 12.03 11.26 8.12
N TYR A 178 11.52 10.06 8.38
CA TYR A 178 10.40 9.49 7.64
C TYR A 178 9.02 9.87 8.21
N THR A 179 8.93 10.69 9.24
CA THR A 179 7.66 11.08 9.87
C THR A 179 6.69 11.70 8.86
N VAL A 180 7.13 12.71 8.10
CA VAL A 180 6.28 13.37 7.09
C VAL A 180 5.86 12.43 5.97
N PRO A 181 6.76 11.66 5.34
CA PRO A 181 6.38 10.62 4.38
C PRO A 181 5.32 9.63 4.91
N MET A 182 5.46 9.19 6.15
CA MET A 182 4.47 8.26 6.76
C MET A 182 3.11 8.93 6.99
N CYS A 183 3.08 10.23 7.34
CA CYS A 183 1.84 11.01 7.41
C CYS A 183 1.16 11.12 6.03
N ILE A 184 1.93 11.30 4.95
CA ILE A 184 1.40 11.33 3.58
C ILE A 184 0.78 9.97 3.23
N PHE A 185 1.49 8.86 3.48
CA PHE A 185 0.94 7.52 3.23
C PHE A 185 -0.31 7.25 4.07
N THR A 186 -0.34 7.67 5.35
CA THR A 186 -1.53 7.57 6.20
C THR A 186 -2.71 8.33 5.59
N SER A 187 -2.49 9.54 5.09
CA SER A 187 -3.52 10.37 4.47
C SER A 187 -4.09 9.72 3.20
N ILE A 188 -3.23 9.17 2.34
CA ILE A 188 -3.65 8.44 1.14
C ILE A 188 -4.43 7.16 1.53
N ALA A 189 -4.00 6.44 2.56
CA ALA A 189 -4.70 5.27 3.07
C ALA A 189 -6.09 5.63 3.64
N CYS A 190 -6.23 6.77 4.32
CA CYS A 190 -7.53 7.29 4.75
C CYS A 190 -8.46 7.59 3.56
N LEU A 191 -7.92 8.19 2.49
CA LEU A 191 -8.70 8.42 1.26
C LEU A 191 -9.16 7.09 0.64
N SER A 192 -8.33 6.03 0.66
CA SER A 192 -8.74 4.72 0.16
C SER A 192 -9.91 4.13 0.96
N LEU A 193 -9.94 4.34 2.27
CA LEU A 193 -11.04 3.90 3.12
C LEU A 193 -12.34 4.69 2.83
N ILE A 194 -12.24 6.01 2.60
CA ILE A 194 -13.39 6.85 2.24
C ILE A 194 -14.02 6.37 0.93
N VAL A 195 -13.21 6.06 -0.09
CA VAL A 195 -13.69 5.53 -1.38
C VAL A 195 -14.45 4.22 -1.22
N LEU A 196 -14.13 3.39 -0.22
CA LEU A 196 -14.85 2.16 0.05
C LEU A 196 -16.23 2.35 0.69
N TYR A 197 -16.49 3.52 1.27
CA TYR A 197 -17.80 3.87 1.84
C TYR A 197 -18.76 4.52 0.82
N CYS A 198 -18.25 4.97 -0.32
CA CYS A 198 -19.05 5.56 -1.41
C CYS A 198 -19.61 4.49 -2.35
#